data_f7dbf19546b6ded3884af337e0ea4b41
#
_entry.id   f7dbf19546b6ded3884af337e0ea4b41
#
_cell.length_a   1.000
_cell.length_b   1.000
_cell.length_c   1.000
_cell.angle_alpha   90.00
_cell.angle_beta   90.00
_cell.angle_gamma   90.00
#
_symmetry.space_group_name_H-M   'P 1'
#
loop_
_entity.id
_entity.type
_entity.pdbx_description
1 polymer ?
#
loop_
_entity_poly.entity_id
_entity_poly.type
_entity_poly.pdbx_seq_one_letter_code
_entity_poly.pdbx_strand_id
1 'polypeptide(L)' 'MGTENVNADEAVLSVLQQYEGLMMEDLIAERPDFSWAQLFLAIDRLSRKNLITLHRVGLSYQIFLMNQEWTLGRGQYQ' A
#
# COMPACT_ATOMS: atom_id res chain seq x y z
N MET A 1 14.12 -3.93 19.60
CA MET A 1 14.08 -3.86 19.27
C MET A 1 13.82 -3.75 18.52
N GLY A 2 13.57 -3.63 18.15
CA GLY A 2 13.39 -3.34 17.56
C GLY A 2 12.66 -3.25 17.17
N THR A 3 12.50 -3.41 17.28
CA THR A 3 11.73 -3.33 16.92
C THR A 3 10.92 -2.82 16.60
N GLU A 4 10.76 -2.54 17.06
CA GLU A 4 10.09 -1.83 16.76
C GLU A 4 9.87 -1.36 15.72
N ASN A 5 10.15 -1.70 15.16
CA ASN A 5 10.09 -1.10 13.99
C ASN A 5 8.97 -1.50 13.21
N VAL A 6 8.06 -0.61 12.96
CA VAL A 6 7.04 -0.78 11.96
C VAL A 6 7.74 -0.61 10.66
N ASN A 7 7.73 -1.59 9.82
CA ASN A 7 8.39 -1.41 8.54
C ASN A 7 7.47 -0.66 7.60
N ALA A 8 8.02 -0.19 6.50
CA ALA A 8 7.27 0.66 5.58
C ALA A 8 6.11 -0.09 4.94
N ASP A 9 6.26 -1.40 4.73
CA ASP A 9 5.18 -2.19 4.14
C ASP A 9 3.94 -2.14 5.01
N GLU A 10 4.10 -2.35 6.32
CA GLU A 10 2.97 -2.32 7.21
C GLU A 10 2.38 -0.94 7.32
N ALA A 11 3.24 0.08 7.30
CA ALA A 11 2.75 1.44 7.36
C ALA A 11 1.87 1.77 6.17
N VAL A 12 2.29 1.37 4.98
CA VAL A 12 1.52 1.60 3.77
C VAL A 12 0.17 0.90 3.86
N LEU A 13 0.18 -0.37 4.24
CA LEU A 13 -1.07 -1.12 4.32
C LEU A 13 -2.02 -0.52 5.34
N SER A 14 -1.48 -0.06 6.46
CA SER A 14 -2.30 0.55 7.50
C SER A 14 -2.99 1.81 7.00
N VAL A 15 -2.26 2.64 6.28
CA VAL A 15 -2.85 3.86 5.75
C VAL A 15 -3.90 3.53 4.71
N LEU A 16 -3.62 2.56 3.84
CA LEU A 16 -4.55 2.22 2.77
C LEU A 16 -5.84 1.60 3.29
N GLN A 17 -5.82 1.03 4.48
CA GLN A 17 -7.04 0.50 5.07
C GLN A 17 -8.02 1.61 5.44
N GLN A 18 -7.54 2.83 5.55
CA GLN A 18 -8.38 3.95 5.95
C GLN A 18 -8.88 4.75 4.76
N TYR A 19 -8.35 4.52 3.59
CA TYR A 19 -8.70 5.30 2.41
C TYR A 19 -8.95 4.38 1.22
N GLU A 20 -9.84 4.81 0.36
CA GLU A 20 -10.14 4.05 -0.85
C GLU A 20 -9.41 4.66 -2.02
N GLY A 21 -8.16 4.36 -2.15
CA GLY A 21 -7.39 4.93 -3.24
C GLY A 21 -6.71 6.21 -2.80
N LEU A 22 -5.46 6.10 -2.51
CA LEU A 22 -4.69 7.21 -1.98
C LEU A 22 -3.63 7.58 -3.00
N MET A 23 -3.49 8.86 -3.25
CA MET A 23 -2.43 9.33 -4.14
C MET A 23 -1.08 9.19 -3.43
N MET A 24 -0.04 8.99 -4.21
CA MET A 24 1.30 8.80 -3.67
C MET A 24 1.72 9.96 -2.77
N GLU A 25 1.45 11.19 -3.20
CA GLU A 25 1.84 12.33 -2.39
C GLU A 25 1.06 12.42 -1.09
N ASP A 26 -0.17 11.91 -1.07
CA ASP A 26 -0.95 11.88 0.16
C ASP A 26 -0.41 10.83 1.11
N LEU A 27 0.05 9.71 0.59
CA LEU A 27 0.67 8.70 1.41
C LEU A 27 1.92 9.24 2.09
N ILE A 28 2.73 9.96 1.34
CA ILE A 28 3.93 10.57 1.89
C ILE A 28 3.56 11.54 3.01
N ALA A 29 2.49 12.29 2.82
CA ALA A 29 2.05 13.24 3.83
C ALA A 29 1.52 12.53 5.08
N GLU A 30 0.92 11.35 4.91
CA GLU A 30 0.39 10.61 6.05
C GLU A 30 1.47 9.98 6.91
N ARG A 31 2.60 9.66 6.31
CA ARG A 31 3.69 9.00 7.04
C ARG A 31 4.99 9.76 6.83
N PRO A 32 5.11 10.95 7.44
CA PRO A 32 6.34 11.73 7.28
C PRO A 32 7.53 11.11 7.98
N ASP A 33 7.30 10.11 8.81
CA ASP A 33 8.38 9.41 9.50
C ASP A 33 9.14 8.47 8.56
N PHE A 34 8.61 8.22 7.37
CA PHE A 34 9.32 7.42 6.37
C PHE A 34 9.78 8.31 5.24
N SER A 35 10.92 7.98 4.66
CA SER A 35 11.39 8.73 3.50
C SER A 35 10.58 8.32 2.28
N TRP A 36 10.63 9.19 1.26
CA TRP A 36 9.97 8.90 0.01
C TRP A 36 10.44 7.56 -0.58
N ALA A 37 11.75 7.32 -0.51
CA ALA A 37 12.31 6.10 -1.06
C ALA A 37 11.83 4.87 -0.31
N GLN A 38 11.71 4.97 1.02
CA GLN A 38 11.23 3.84 1.80
C GLN A 38 9.81 3.49 1.44
N LEU A 39 8.97 4.50 1.28
CA LEU A 39 7.58 4.27 0.92
C LEU A 39 7.46 3.73 -0.49
N PHE A 40 8.27 4.25 -1.39
CA PHE A 40 8.23 3.81 -2.77
C PHE A 40 8.65 2.35 -2.91
N LEU A 41 9.69 1.94 -2.18
CA LEU A 41 10.11 0.55 -2.20
C LEU A 41 9.08 -0.37 -1.57
N ALA A 42 8.41 0.10 -0.53
CA ALA A 42 7.35 -0.69 0.08
C ALA A 42 6.21 -0.91 -0.89
N ILE A 43 5.84 0.14 -1.62
CA ILE A 43 4.78 0.04 -2.61
C ILE A 43 5.17 -0.95 -3.70
N ASP A 44 6.41 -0.90 -4.14
CA ASP A 44 6.88 -1.84 -5.15
C ASP A 44 6.75 -3.28 -4.66
N ARG A 45 7.21 -3.55 -3.44
CA ARG A 45 7.11 -4.90 -2.89
C ARG A 45 5.67 -5.35 -2.75
N LEU A 46 4.81 -4.47 -2.25
CA LEU A 46 3.41 -4.83 -2.03
C LEU A 46 2.68 -5.06 -3.35
N SER A 47 3.01 -4.30 -4.37
CA SER A 47 2.37 -4.52 -5.66
C SER A 47 2.81 -5.85 -6.27
N ARG A 48 4.05 -6.23 -6.06
CA ARG A 48 4.52 -7.52 -6.57
C ARG A 48 3.87 -8.68 -5.85
N LYS A 49 3.46 -8.48 -4.60
CA LYS A 49 2.76 -9.51 -3.85
C LYS A 49 1.26 -9.48 -4.11
N ASN A 50 0.82 -8.57 -4.96
CA ASN A 50 -0.60 -8.40 -5.28
C ASN A 50 -1.43 -7.99 -4.08
N LEU A 51 -0.82 -7.27 -3.16
CA LEU A 51 -1.55 -6.75 -2.01
C LEU A 51 -2.11 -5.37 -2.29
N ILE A 52 -1.54 -4.68 -3.25
CA ILE A 52 -2.03 -3.38 -3.68
C ILE A 52 -1.97 -3.30 -5.19
N THR A 53 -2.69 -2.34 -5.74
CA THR A 53 -2.62 -2.08 -7.16
C THR A 53 -2.38 -0.59 -7.37
N LEU A 54 -1.75 -0.26 -8.48
CA LEU A 54 -1.38 1.11 -8.79
C LEU A 54 -2.06 1.54 -10.07
N HIS A 55 -2.60 2.76 -10.04
CA HIS A 55 -3.17 3.35 -11.22
C HIS A 55 -2.45 4.65 -11.51
N ARG A 56 -2.05 4.84 -12.73
CA ARG A 56 -1.40 6.07 -13.10
C ARG A 56 -2.43 7.15 -13.27
N VAL A 57 -2.20 8.28 -12.63
CA VAL A 57 -3.09 9.42 -12.73
C VAL A 57 -2.21 10.63 -13.03
N GLY A 58 -2.18 11.05 -14.28
CA GLY A 58 -1.31 12.13 -14.68
C GLY A 58 0.14 11.74 -14.47
N LEU A 59 0.85 12.50 -13.68
CA LEU A 59 2.24 12.23 -13.37
C LEU A 59 2.42 11.53 -12.04
N SER A 60 1.34 11.12 -11.43
CA SER A 60 1.40 10.49 -10.13
C SER A 60 0.76 9.11 -10.20
N TYR A 61 0.61 8.48 -9.03
CA TYR A 61 -0.02 7.17 -8.94
C TYR A 61 -1.07 7.21 -7.85
N GLN A 62 -2.15 6.50 -8.08
CA GLN A 62 -3.16 6.27 -7.07
C GLN A 62 -3.05 4.82 -6.63
N ILE A 63 -3.05 4.59 -5.34
CA ILE A 63 -2.76 3.29 -4.76
C ILE A 63 -4.02 2.74 -4.14
N PHE A 64 -4.35 1.49 -4.47
CA PHE A 64 -5.53 0.84 -3.94
C PHE A 64 -5.14 -0.44 -3.23
N LEU A 65 -5.76 -0.69 -2.09
CA LEU A 65 -5.56 -1.93 -1.39
C LEU A 65 -6.38 -3.02 -2.08
N MET A 66 -5.74 -4.15 -2.34
CA MET A 66 -6.46 -5.27 -2.91
C MET A 66 -7.21 -5.97 -1.81
N ASN A 67 -8.48 -6.27 -2.07
CA ASN A 67 -9.29 -6.96 -1.08
C ASN A 67 -9.13 -8.45 -1.25
N GLN A 68 -8.25 -9.01 -0.45
CA GLN A 68 -7.96 -10.43 -0.57
C GLN A 68 -8.99 -11.30 0.08
N GLU A 69 -9.77 -10.73 0.97
CA GLU A 69 -10.77 -11.53 1.63
C GLU A 69 -11.78 -12.07 0.69
N TRP A 70 -12.27 -11.23 -0.18
CA TRP A 70 -13.27 -11.73 -1.08
C TRP A 70 -12.66 -12.64 -2.12
N THR A 71 -11.40 -12.49 -2.42
CA THR A 71 -10.73 -13.41 -3.30
C THR A 71 -10.72 -14.79 -2.69
N LEU A 72 -10.42 -14.86 -1.42
CA LEU A 72 -10.45 -16.15 -0.75
C LEU A 72 -11.85 -16.70 -0.68
N GLY A 73 -12.79 -15.85 -0.48
CA GLY A 73 -14.15 -16.29 -0.33
C GLY A 73 -14.69 -16.93 -1.56
N ARG A 74 -14.20 -16.53 -2.70
CA ARG A 74 -14.75 -17.09 -3.83
C ARG A 74 -13.82 -17.88 -4.50
N GLY A 75 -12.73 -17.58 -4.25
CA GLY A 75 -11.85 -18.29 -4.94
C GLY A 75 -12.15 -19.65 -5.00
N GLN A 76 -12.73 -19.95 -4.65
CA GLN A 76 -12.95 -21.03 -4.79
C GLN A 76 -13.75 -21.32 -5.69
N TYR A 77 -14.06 -20.76 -6.14
CA TYR A 77 -14.63 -20.86 -7.10
C TYR A 77 -14.51 -21.04 -7.94
N GLN A 78 -14.46 -21.09 -7.63
CA GLN A 78 -14.16 -21.20 -8.31
C GLN A 78 -14.07 -21.56 -8.69
#